data_ab8ad12cdaacf4ad4d09de37b43ebf49
#
_entry.id   ab8ad12cdaacf4ad4d09de37b43ebf49
#
_cell.length_a   1.000
_cell.length_b   1.000
_cell.length_c   1.000
_cell.angle_alpha   90.00
_cell.angle_beta   90.00
_cell.angle_gamma   90.00
#
_symmetry.space_group_name_H-M   'P 1'
#
loop_
_entity.id
_entity.type
_entity.pdbx_description
1 polymer ?
#
loop_
_entity_poly.entity_id
_entity_poly.type
_entity_poly.pdbx_seq_one_letter_code
_entity_poly.pdbx_strand_id
1 'polypeptide(L)'
;MSKIFMIRKLQENDIDIVMKIWLDTNIKTHNYIDSSYWIENYNYVKDAILNSEVYVYVDNSTLCGFIGLSNNTIEGIFVKSDMQSKGIGKMLLDYVKNLKDNLFLNVYQKNTYALKFYQREGFSIQSQQVDVSTNEIEYIMLWKC
;
A
#
# COMPACT_ATOMS: atom_id res chain seq x y z
N MET A 1 27.56 -8.12 -10.07
CA MET A 1 26.53 -9.09 -9.68
C MET A 1 25.16 -8.48 -9.86
N SER A 2 24.29 -9.13 -10.60
CA SER A 2 22.91 -8.63 -10.78
C SER A 2 22.11 -8.81 -9.50
N LYS A 3 21.27 -7.83 -9.19
CA LYS A 3 20.31 -7.96 -8.11
C LYS A 3 19.24 -8.98 -8.49
N ILE A 4 18.92 -9.85 -7.57
CA ILE A 4 17.82 -10.81 -7.73
C ILE A 4 16.65 -10.27 -6.93
N PHE A 5 15.58 -9.90 -7.63
CA PHE A 5 14.34 -9.52 -6.99
C PHE A 5 13.17 -10.29 -7.60
N MET A 6 12.09 -10.39 -6.86
CA MET A 6 10.86 -10.99 -7.35
C MET A 6 9.65 -10.37 -6.67
N ILE A 7 8.54 -10.39 -7.38
CA ILE A 7 7.22 -10.10 -6.82
C ILE A 7 6.45 -11.41 -6.84
N ARG A 8 5.90 -11.79 -5.70
CA ARG A 8 5.15 -13.02 -5.53
C ARG A 8 3.99 -12.83 -4.57
N LYS A 9 3.08 -13.79 -4.53
CA LYS A 9 1.99 -13.77 -3.55
C LYS A 9 2.53 -13.87 -2.13
N LEU A 10 1.82 -13.24 -1.20
CA LEU A 10 2.08 -13.37 0.23
C LEU A 10 2.01 -14.84 0.64
N GLN A 11 2.98 -15.27 1.41
CA GLN A 11 2.98 -16.56 2.12
C GLN A 11 2.69 -16.32 3.60
N GLU A 12 2.11 -17.29 4.26
CA GLU A 12 1.70 -17.13 5.66
C GLU A 12 2.84 -16.69 6.57
N ASN A 13 4.05 -17.22 6.35
CA ASN A 13 5.21 -16.86 7.17
C ASN A 13 5.77 -15.46 6.86
N ASP A 14 5.26 -14.74 5.87
CA ASP A 14 5.63 -13.34 5.62
C ASP A 14 4.91 -12.36 6.55
N ILE A 15 3.85 -12.83 7.24
CA ILE A 15 2.89 -11.90 7.86
C ILE A 15 3.51 -10.98 8.91
N ASP A 16 4.44 -11.46 9.72
CA ASP A 16 5.04 -10.64 10.78
C ASP A 16 5.86 -9.50 10.20
N ILE A 17 6.62 -9.77 9.13
CA ILE A 17 7.41 -8.74 8.43
C ILE A 17 6.48 -7.74 7.75
N VAL A 18 5.44 -8.22 7.09
CA VAL A 18 4.46 -7.37 6.40
C VAL A 18 3.77 -6.45 7.41
N MET A 19 3.35 -6.97 8.55
CA MET A 19 2.68 -6.18 9.58
C MET A 19 3.61 -5.13 10.20
N LYS A 20 4.89 -5.45 10.36
CA LYS A 20 5.86 -4.47 10.83
C LYS A 20 6.00 -3.31 9.83
N ILE A 21 6.10 -3.62 8.54
CA ILE A 21 6.17 -2.60 7.49
C ILE A 21 4.89 -1.76 7.51
N TRP A 22 3.73 -2.40 7.59
CA TRP A 22 2.43 -1.69 7.64
C TRP A 22 2.37 -0.71 8.80
N LEU A 23 2.72 -1.13 10.00
CA LEU A 23 2.64 -0.30 11.20
C LEU A 23 3.65 0.86 11.14
N ASP A 24 4.91 0.55 10.84
CA ASP A 24 5.98 1.55 10.85
C ASP A 24 5.75 2.62 9.79
N THR A 25 5.33 2.23 8.58
CA THR A 25 5.11 3.18 7.49
C THR A 25 3.88 4.06 7.74
N ASN A 26 2.81 3.50 8.29
CA ASN A 26 1.62 4.29 8.60
C ASN A 26 1.88 5.32 9.69
N ILE A 27 2.54 4.93 10.77
CA ILE A 27 2.87 5.86 11.85
C ILE A 27 3.72 7.02 11.32
N LYS A 28 4.70 6.72 10.48
CA LYS A 28 5.61 7.72 9.92
C LYS A 28 4.93 8.60 8.87
N THR A 29 4.20 8.00 7.94
CA THR A 29 3.59 8.70 6.79
C THR A 29 2.38 9.52 7.23
N HIS A 30 1.55 8.97 8.11
CA HIS A 30 0.32 9.60 8.55
C HIS A 30 0.46 10.16 9.96
N ASN A 31 1.46 11.01 10.18
CA ASN A 31 1.78 11.56 11.50
C ASN A 31 0.71 12.53 12.04
N TYR A 32 -0.24 12.95 11.20
CA TYR A 32 -1.41 13.73 11.60
C TYR A 32 -2.53 12.88 12.18
N ILE A 33 -2.37 11.54 12.19
CA ILE A 33 -3.28 10.60 12.85
C ILE A 33 -2.54 10.03 14.05
N ASP A 34 -3.21 9.98 15.21
CA ASP A 34 -2.62 9.42 16.43
C ASP A 34 -2.15 7.99 16.18
N SER A 35 -0.94 7.66 16.62
CA SER A 35 -0.36 6.34 16.42
C SER A 35 -1.19 5.21 17.03
N SER A 36 -1.96 5.50 18.07
CA SER A 36 -2.85 4.52 18.70
C SER A 36 -3.88 3.96 17.72
N TYR A 37 -4.32 4.75 16.74
CA TYR A 37 -5.24 4.30 15.71
C TYR A 37 -4.68 3.08 14.96
N TRP A 38 -3.41 3.15 14.57
CA TRP A 38 -2.75 2.06 13.84
C TRP A 38 -2.52 0.84 14.75
N ILE A 39 -2.08 1.09 15.98
CA ILE A 39 -1.82 0.03 16.95
C ILE A 39 -3.11 -0.72 17.30
N GLU A 40 -4.21 -0.01 17.51
CA GLU A 40 -5.51 -0.60 17.83
C GLU A 40 -6.10 -1.42 16.68
N ASN A 41 -5.78 -1.06 15.44
CA ASN A 41 -6.26 -1.76 14.25
C ASN A 41 -5.33 -2.87 13.78
N TYR A 42 -4.21 -3.12 14.48
CA TYR A 42 -3.19 -4.06 14.04
C TYR A 42 -3.76 -5.47 13.78
N ASN A 43 -4.46 -6.04 14.74
CA ASN A 43 -4.98 -7.40 14.61
C ASN A 43 -6.05 -7.51 13.52
N TYR A 44 -6.90 -6.50 13.41
CA TYR A 44 -7.91 -6.46 12.35
C TYR A 44 -7.26 -6.44 10.97
N VAL A 45 -6.24 -5.60 10.78
CA VAL A 45 -5.54 -5.50 9.50
C VAL A 45 -4.75 -6.76 9.20
N LYS A 46 -4.13 -7.38 10.21
CA LYS A 46 -3.42 -8.66 10.05
C LYS A 46 -4.35 -9.72 9.46
N ASP A 47 -5.54 -9.87 10.02
CA ASP A 47 -6.53 -10.82 9.53
C ASP A 47 -6.98 -10.47 8.10
N ALA A 48 -7.20 -9.19 7.84
CA ALA A 48 -7.58 -8.72 6.51
C ALA A 48 -6.51 -9.03 5.46
N ILE A 49 -5.24 -8.81 5.78
CA ILE A 49 -4.13 -9.09 4.88
C ILE A 49 -4.04 -10.59 4.58
N LEU A 50 -4.19 -11.43 5.59
CA LEU A 50 -4.15 -12.88 5.41
C LEU A 50 -5.28 -13.41 4.51
N ASN A 51 -6.39 -12.68 4.42
CA ASN A 51 -7.57 -13.06 3.63
C ASN A 51 -7.74 -12.23 2.35
N SER A 52 -6.75 -11.42 1.99
CA SER A 52 -6.80 -10.55 0.81
C SER A 52 -5.82 -11.02 -0.25
N GLU A 53 -5.90 -10.39 -1.42
CA GLU A 53 -4.93 -10.59 -2.50
C GLU A 53 -3.74 -9.67 -2.24
N VAL A 54 -2.59 -10.23 -1.85
CA VAL A 54 -1.40 -9.47 -1.47
C VAL A 54 -0.19 -9.99 -2.21
N TYR A 55 0.59 -9.07 -2.76
CA TYR A 55 1.86 -9.37 -3.44
C TYR A 55 2.99 -8.67 -2.70
N VAL A 56 4.09 -9.38 -2.53
CA VAL A 56 5.27 -8.90 -1.83
C VAL A 56 6.44 -8.72 -2.78
N TYR A 57 7.26 -7.71 -2.53
CA TYR A 57 8.51 -7.47 -3.25
C TYR A 57 9.65 -7.96 -2.38
N VAL A 58 10.45 -8.89 -2.94
CA VAL A 58 11.58 -9.51 -2.22
C VAL A 58 12.85 -9.22 -3.00
N ASP A 59 13.84 -8.63 -2.33
CA ASP A 59 15.16 -8.31 -2.90
C ASP A 59 16.21 -9.10 -2.15
N ASN A 60 16.88 -10.04 -2.85
CA ASN A 60 17.91 -10.89 -2.26
C ASN A 60 17.44 -11.58 -0.96
N SER A 61 16.26 -12.17 -1.00
CA SER A 61 15.63 -12.89 0.12
C SER A 61 15.12 -11.98 1.24
N THR A 62 15.18 -10.65 1.07
CA THR A 62 14.63 -9.69 2.04
C THR A 62 13.35 -9.09 1.52
N LEU A 63 12.26 -9.25 2.27
CA LEU A 63 10.97 -8.66 1.94
C LEU A 63 11.03 -7.16 2.21
N CYS A 64 10.81 -6.33 1.18
CA CYS A 64 11.01 -4.89 1.25
C CYS A 64 9.72 -4.09 1.13
N GLY A 65 8.64 -4.68 0.64
CA GLY A 65 7.39 -3.97 0.44
C GLY A 65 6.28 -4.90 -0.01
N PHE A 66 5.07 -4.38 -0.04
CA PHE A 66 3.91 -5.15 -0.48
C PHE A 66 2.79 -4.24 -0.97
N ILE A 67 1.88 -4.83 -1.74
CA ILE A 67 0.63 -4.19 -2.19
C ILE A 67 -0.52 -5.13 -1.84
N GLY A 68 -1.57 -4.57 -1.25
CA GLY A 68 -2.78 -5.31 -0.88
C GLY A 68 -3.97 -4.87 -1.70
N LEU A 69 -4.78 -5.84 -2.13
CA LEU A 69 -5.96 -5.62 -2.96
C LEU A 69 -7.18 -6.32 -2.35
N SER A 70 -8.32 -5.65 -2.45
CA SER A 70 -9.63 -6.26 -2.27
C SER A 70 -10.37 -6.07 -3.59
N ASN A 71 -10.49 -7.14 -4.38
CA ASN A 71 -11.00 -7.07 -5.75
C ASN A 71 -10.19 -6.06 -6.59
N ASN A 72 -10.81 -4.97 -7.03
CA ASN A 72 -10.16 -3.93 -7.83
C ASN A 72 -9.70 -2.73 -7.00
N THR A 73 -9.82 -2.80 -5.68
CA THR A 73 -9.42 -1.71 -4.79
C THR A 73 -8.03 -1.99 -4.22
N ILE A 74 -7.10 -1.07 -4.43
CA ILE A 74 -5.80 -1.09 -3.76
C ILE A 74 -6.02 -0.61 -2.34
N GLU A 75 -5.78 -1.49 -1.36
CA GLU A 75 -5.88 -1.13 0.06
C GLU A 75 -4.64 -0.38 0.54
N GLY A 76 -3.51 -0.58 -0.12
CA GLY A 76 -2.29 0.17 0.13
C GLY A 76 -1.08 -0.41 -0.55
N ILE A 77 -0.08 0.44 -0.73
CA ILE A 77 1.27 0.08 -1.17
C ILE A 77 2.23 0.54 -0.06
N PHE A 78 3.02 -0.38 0.44
CA PHE A 78 3.89 -0.12 1.59
C PHE A 78 5.31 -0.59 1.26
N VAL A 79 6.29 0.29 1.47
CA VAL A 79 7.70 0.01 1.24
C VAL A 79 8.49 0.38 2.49
N LYS A 80 9.40 -0.50 2.91
CA LYS A 80 10.29 -0.22 4.06
C LYS A 80 10.99 1.13 3.89
N SER A 81 11.14 1.86 4.99
CA SER A 81 11.69 3.22 4.97
C SER A 81 13.05 3.31 4.29
N ASP A 82 13.94 2.34 4.55
CA ASP A 82 15.29 2.32 3.98
C ASP A 82 15.32 1.84 2.52
N MET A 83 14.18 1.41 1.98
CA MET A 83 14.06 0.93 0.61
C MET A 83 13.18 1.82 -0.25
N GLN A 84 12.70 2.94 0.28
CA GLN A 84 11.88 3.89 -0.48
C GLN A 84 12.71 4.65 -1.51
N SER A 85 12.03 5.25 -2.49
CA SER A 85 12.65 6.03 -3.59
C SER A 85 13.56 5.20 -4.51
N LYS A 86 13.33 3.89 -4.58
CA LYS A 86 14.04 2.96 -5.47
C LYS A 86 13.15 2.33 -6.53
N GLY A 87 11.92 2.83 -6.68
CA GLY A 87 10.98 2.34 -7.68
C GLY A 87 10.19 1.08 -7.28
N ILE A 88 10.28 0.64 -6.03
CA ILE A 88 9.60 -0.59 -5.57
C ILE A 88 8.09 -0.41 -5.62
N GLY A 89 7.58 0.74 -5.14
CA GLY A 89 6.14 1.03 -5.19
C GLY A 89 5.59 1.02 -6.61
N LYS A 90 6.33 1.59 -7.56
CA LYS A 90 5.95 1.57 -8.97
C LYS A 90 5.95 0.14 -9.53
N MET A 91 6.95 -0.67 -9.20
CA MET A 91 7.02 -2.06 -9.66
C MET A 91 5.85 -2.89 -9.12
N LEU A 92 5.48 -2.71 -7.85
CA LEU A 92 4.32 -3.37 -7.28
C LEU A 92 3.03 -2.93 -7.96
N LEU A 93 2.88 -1.63 -8.21
CA LEU A 93 1.71 -1.08 -8.89
C LEU A 93 1.61 -1.61 -10.33
N ASP A 94 2.71 -1.60 -11.06
CA ASP A 94 2.75 -2.11 -12.44
C ASP A 94 2.39 -3.59 -12.49
N TYR A 95 2.82 -4.36 -11.49
CA TYR A 95 2.47 -5.78 -11.40
C TYR A 95 0.95 -5.97 -11.35
N VAL A 96 0.25 -5.23 -10.49
CA VAL A 96 -1.21 -5.39 -10.37
C VAL A 96 -1.96 -4.75 -11.53
N LYS A 97 -1.41 -3.73 -12.19
CA LYS A 97 -1.98 -3.17 -13.42
C LYS A 97 -2.05 -4.20 -14.55
N ASN A 98 -1.12 -5.16 -14.57
CA ASN A 98 -1.15 -6.24 -15.54
C ASN A 98 -2.19 -7.32 -15.21
N LEU A 99 -2.75 -7.31 -14.00
CA LEU A 99 -3.73 -8.29 -13.55
C LEU A 99 -5.17 -7.76 -13.59
N LYS A 100 -5.37 -6.45 -13.69
CA LYS A 100 -6.68 -5.80 -13.55
C LYS A 100 -6.91 -4.81 -14.69
N ASP A 101 -8.18 -4.66 -15.08
CA ASP A 101 -8.59 -3.68 -16.10
C ASP A 101 -8.76 -2.29 -15.53
N ASN A 102 -9.08 -2.19 -14.26
CA ASN A 102 -9.20 -0.93 -13.55
C ASN A 102 -8.83 -1.14 -12.07
N LEU A 103 -8.45 -0.05 -11.43
CA LEU A 103 -8.05 -0.04 -10.03
C LEU A 103 -8.58 1.21 -9.34
N PHE A 104 -9.14 1.02 -8.16
CA PHE A 104 -9.57 2.11 -7.27
C PHE A 104 -8.65 2.17 -6.06
N LEU A 105 -8.58 3.34 -5.44
CA LEU A 105 -7.92 3.48 -4.14
C LEU A 105 -8.48 4.71 -3.40
N ASN A 106 -8.24 4.72 -2.09
CA ASN A 106 -8.48 5.89 -1.25
C ASN A 106 -7.12 6.40 -0.78
N VAL A 107 -6.95 7.73 -0.80
CA VAL A 107 -5.72 8.37 -0.32
C VAL A 107 -6.07 9.62 0.48
N TYR A 108 -5.46 9.77 1.65
CA TYR A 108 -5.68 10.97 2.46
C TYR A 108 -5.18 12.20 1.73
N GLN A 109 -5.97 13.28 1.77
CA GLN A 109 -5.61 14.56 1.16
C GLN A 109 -4.24 15.05 1.64
N LYS A 110 -3.94 14.84 2.91
CA LYS A 110 -2.68 15.28 3.52
C LYS A 110 -1.47 14.46 3.09
N ASN A 111 -1.69 13.29 2.49
CA ASN A 111 -0.62 12.45 1.96
C ASN A 111 -0.27 12.91 0.53
N THR A 112 0.34 14.09 0.42
CA THR A 112 0.62 14.72 -0.87
C THR A 112 1.61 13.92 -1.71
N TYR A 113 2.55 13.22 -1.08
CA TYR A 113 3.50 12.38 -1.80
C TYR A 113 2.78 11.24 -2.52
N ALA A 114 1.92 10.52 -1.83
CA ALA A 114 1.17 9.42 -2.43
C ALA A 114 0.21 9.92 -3.51
N LEU A 115 -0.47 11.04 -3.26
CA LEU A 115 -1.39 11.63 -4.23
C LEU A 115 -0.67 11.94 -5.54
N LYS A 116 0.50 12.56 -5.48
CA LYS A 116 1.32 12.87 -6.66
C LYS A 116 1.81 11.61 -7.36
N PHE A 117 2.22 10.61 -6.57
CA PHE A 117 2.67 9.32 -7.10
C PHE A 117 1.54 8.67 -7.91
N TYR A 118 0.34 8.57 -7.36
CA TYR A 118 -0.77 7.93 -8.07
C TYR A 118 -1.19 8.74 -9.29
N GLN A 119 -1.20 10.07 -9.22
CA GLN A 119 -1.50 10.92 -10.38
C GLN A 119 -0.49 10.71 -11.51
N ARG A 120 0.80 10.63 -11.17
CA ARG A 120 1.85 10.34 -12.15
C ARG A 120 1.67 8.95 -12.78
N GLU A 121 1.16 7.99 -12.02
CA GLU A 121 0.93 6.63 -12.50
C GLU A 121 -0.43 6.46 -13.20
N GLY A 122 -1.13 7.53 -13.49
CA GLY A 122 -2.34 7.50 -14.31
C GLY A 122 -3.65 7.45 -13.55
N PHE A 123 -3.64 7.62 -12.24
CA PHE A 123 -4.87 7.70 -11.45
C PHE A 123 -5.43 9.11 -11.47
N SER A 124 -6.74 9.23 -11.50
CA SER A 124 -7.45 10.51 -11.41
C SER A 124 -8.40 10.52 -10.21
N ILE A 125 -8.55 11.71 -9.61
CA ILE A 125 -9.48 11.91 -8.50
C ILE A 125 -10.90 11.85 -9.04
N GLN A 126 -11.73 10.98 -8.46
CA GLN A 126 -13.14 10.84 -8.81
C GLN A 126 -14.03 11.60 -7.85
N SER A 127 -13.73 11.55 -6.56
CA SER A 127 -14.53 12.18 -5.51
C SER A 127 -13.71 12.33 -4.25
N GLN A 128 -14.27 13.02 -3.25
CA GLN A 128 -13.68 13.09 -1.92
C GLN A 128 -14.72 12.78 -0.86
N GLN A 129 -14.25 12.34 0.27
CA GLN A 129 -15.10 12.00 1.42
C GLN A 129 -14.31 12.22 2.70
N VAL A 130 -15.00 12.13 3.84
CA VAL A 130 -14.36 12.13 5.15
C VAL A 130 -14.26 10.69 5.62
N ASP A 131 -13.05 10.25 5.99
CA ASP A 131 -12.86 9.00 6.70
C ASP A 131 -13.34 9.18 8.13
N VAL A 132 -14.49 8.61 8.46
CA VAL A 132 -15.13 8.81 9.78
C VAL A 132 -14.27 8.28 10.93
N SER A 133 -13.41 7.31 10.67
CA SER A 133 -12.54 6.73 11.69
C SER A 133 -11.43 7.67 12.13
N THR A 134 -10.98 8.55 11.24
CA THR A 134 -9.85 9.47 11.49
C THR A 134 -10.22 10.93 11.38
N ASN A 135 -11.43 11.23 10.88
CA ASN A 135 -11.92 12.59 10.58
C ASN A 135 -11.02 13.33 9.58
N GLU A 136 -10.34 12.59 8.71
CA GLU A 136 -9.48 13.16 7.67
C GLU A 136 -10.17 13.08 6.32
N ILE A 137 -9.92 14.08 5.46
CA ILE A 137 -10.41 14.07 4.09
C ILE A 137 -9.58 13.08 3.27
N GLU A 138 -10.25 12.24 2.50
CA GLU A 138 -9.59 11.33 1.56
C GLU A 138 -10.19 11.46 0.17
N TYR A 139 -9.36 11.20 -0.84
CA TYR A 139 -9.79 11.15 -2.24
C TYR A 139 -9.99 9.70 -2.66
N ILE A 140 -11.02 9.48 -3.47
CA ILE A 140 -11.20 8.22 -4.19
C ILE A 140 -10.61 8.43 -5.58
N MET A 141 -9.68 7.57 -5.96
CA MET A 141 -8.98 7.65 -7.24
C MET A 141 -9.24 6.42 -8.09
N LEU A 142 -9.16 6.59 -9.41
CA LEU A 142 -9.40 5.54 -10.39
C LEU A 142 -8.32 5.54 -11.46
N TRP A 143 -7.84 4.35 -11.79
CA TRP A 143 -7.04 4.07 -12.98
C TRP A 143 -7.78 3.07 -13.86
N LYS A 144 -7.78 3.31 -15.18
CA LYS A 144 -8.31 2.38 -16.18
C LYS A 144 -7.20 2.04 -17.18
N CYS A 145 -7.17 0.78 -17.58
CA CYS A 145 -6.26 0.29 -18.62
C CYS A 145 -6.50 1.02 -19.95
#